data_a2836724103fbce683b8eef449e63183
#
_entry.id   a2836724103fbce683b8eef449e63183
#
_cell.length_a   1.000
_cell.length_b   1.000
_cell.length_c   1.000
_cell.angle_alpha   90.00
_cell.angle_beta   90.00
_cell.angle_gamma   90.00
#
_symmetry.space_group_name_H-M   'P 1'
#
loop_
_entity.id
_entity.type
_entity.pdbx_description
1 polymer ?
#
loop_
_entity_poly.entity_id
_entity_poly.type
_entity_poly.pdbx_seq_one_letter_code
_entity_poly.pdbx_strand_id
1 'polypeptide(L)'
;MDGSTRFTLLLVLFACRLFPQNPETPERGFTFYERFEGSVNQLGVFTKLDTTVGYNLNTHVSFAAGLPVYFVRPSGEVTRLVGTQSANGIGNVYGQVRLMAATAAINVASTLTVTAPTGDKAKGFSTGHATVDWSNYFDLSFGRITPFGEVGFANSVSDTFFFQRPYTTQGFVAHVQGGGRFQLARTVAIGASGYAVEPSGQQTVISRVARATAGSSNANSNSRGRGNHGVFETVNNTVVPSDLARDHGVSAWLKVSPAAAVDFYGGYTRSTKFALDTVFFGIGVNVGKIVRNRGV
;
A
#
# COMPACT_ATOMS: atom_id res chain seq x y z
N MET A 1 -3.62 -3.39 -38.89
CA MET A 1 -4.14 -2.88 -37.60
C MET A 1 -5.18 -3.88 -37.14
N ASP A 2 -4.78 -4.71 -36.20
CA ASP A 2 -5.48 -5.94 -35.84
C ASP A 2 -6.77 -5.71 -35.08
N GLY A 3 -7.79 -6.54 -35.38
CA GLY A 3 -9.14 -6.50 -34.78
C GLY A 3 -9.20 -6.76 -33.27
N SER A 4 -8.11 -7.21 -32.67
CA SER A 4 -7.97 -7.50 -31.23
C SER A 4 -8.00 -6.23 -30.37
N THR A 5 -7.43 -5.13 -30.85
CA THR A 5 -7.36 -3.85 -30.10
C THR A 5 -8.70 -3.15 -30.02
N ARG A 6 -9.61 -3.41 -30.96
CA ARG A 6 -10.96 -2.80 -30.94
C ARG A 6 -11.92 -3.48 -29.98
N PHE A 7 -11.71 -4.76 -29.69
CA PHE A 7 -12.58 -5.52 -28.79
C PHE A 7 -12.33 -5.16 -27.31
N THR A 8 -11.09 -4.89 -26.96
CA THR A 8 -10.71 -4.48 -25.57
C THR A 8 -11.24 -3.08 -25.22
N LEU A 9 -11.25 -2.16 -26.20
CA LEU A 9 -11.78 -0.79 -26.00
C LEU A 9 -13.31 -0.77 -25.86
N LEU A 10 -14.02 -1.68 -26.52
CA LEU A 10 -15.50 -1.77 -26.45
C LEU A 10 -15.98 -2.34 -25.11
N LEU A 11 -15.23 -3.25 -24.50
CA LEU A 11 -15.58 -3.82 -23.19
C LEU A 11 -15.48 -2.78 -22.05
N VAL A 12 -14.56 -1.83 -22.15
CA VAL A 12 -14.41 -0.74 -21.19
C VAL A 12 -15.56 0.29 -21.30
N LEU A 13 -16.11 0.48 -22.50
CA LEU A 13 -17.20 1.44 -22.72
C LEU A 13 -18.58 0.90 -22.30
N PHE A 14 -18.78 -0.42 -22.23
CA PHE A 14 -20.08 -1.01 -21.85
C PHE A 14 -20.29 -1.10 -20.32
N ALA A 15 -19.21 -1.01 -19.52
CA ALA A 15 -19.28 -0.99 -18.04
C ALA A 15 -19.74 0.36 -17.45
N CYS A 16 -19.97 1.38 -18.28
CA CYS A 16 -20.31 2.74 -17.83
C CYS A 16 -21.79 3.00 -17.45
N ARG A 17 -22.63 1.98 -17.43
CA ARG A 17 -24.02 2.17 -17.01
C ARG A 17 -24.27 1.51 -15.66
N LEU A 18 -24.77 2.33 -14.73
CA LEU A 18 -25.46 2.02 -13.47
C LEU A 18 -24.56 2.07 -12.22
N PHE A 19 -24.84 3.05 -11.43
CA PHE A 19 -25.01 3.20 -9.98
C PHE A 19 -24.45 4.52 -9.45
N PRO A 20 -25.25 5.33 -8.73
CA PRO A 20 -24.77 6.52 -8.04
C PRO A 20 -23.91 6.09 -6.84
N GLN A 21 -22.64 6.38 -6.86
CA GLN A 21 -21.81 6.29 -5.66
C GLN A 21 -21.95 7.61 -4.88
N ASN A 22 -22.95 7.69 -4.02
CA ASN A 22 -22.83 8.51 -2.83
C ASN A 22 -21.69 7.92 -1.98
N PRO A 23 -20.88 8.72 -1.25
CA PRO A 23 -20.00 8.20 -0.21
C PRO A 23 -20.91 7.44 0.77
N GLU A 24 -20.91 6.10 0.63
CA GLU A 24 -21.75 5.27 1.50
C GLU A 24 -21.19 5.40 2.91
N THR A 25 -21.99 5.98 3.79
CA THR A 25 -21.74 5.88 5.23
C THR A 25 -21.63 4.40 5.58
N PRO A 26 -20.61 4.01 6.35
CA PRO A 26 -20.44 2.62 6.73
C PRO A 26 -21.67 2.12 7.47
N GLU A 27 -22.37 1.17 6.88
CA GLU A 27 -23.49 0.52 7.55
C GLU A 27 -22.97 -0.37 8.68
N ARG A 28 -23.72 -0.43 9.78
CA ARG A 28 -23.43 -1.33 10.90
C ARG A 28 -23.40 -2.79 10.42
N GLY A 29 -22.39 -3.54 10.85
CA GLY A 29 -22.29 -4.96 10.56
C GLY A 29 -20.88 -5.42 10.17
N PHE A 30 -20.79 -6.71 9.89
CA PHE A 30 -19.55 -7.32 9.47
C PHE A 30 -19.14 -6.89 8.06
N THR A 31 -17.83 -6.71 7.89
CA THR A 31 -17.20 -6.46 6.61
C THR A 31 -16.16 -7.54 6.33
N PHE A 32 -16.08 -7.99 5.09
CA PHE A 32 -15.05 -8.88 4.63
C PHE A 32 -14.49 -8.31 3.32
N TYR A 33 -13.20 -8.04 3.30
CA TYR A 33 -12.56 -7.37 2.18
C TYR A 33 -11.30 -8.12 1.77
N GLU A 34 -11.22 -8.43 0.48
CA GLU A 34 -10.02 -9.00 -0.15
C GLU A 34 -9.40 -7.97 -1.07
N ARG A 35 -8.08 -7.78 -0.92
CA ARG A 35 -7.34 -6.86 -1.74
C ARG A 35 -6.07 -7.52 -2.28
N PHE A 36 -5.96 -7.59 -3.59
CA PHE A 36 -4.73 -7.96 -4.26
C PHE A 36 -4.07 -6.71 -4.81
N GLU A 37 -2.85 -6.46 -4.42
CA GLU A 37 -2.07 -5.27 -4.76
C GLU A 37 -0.70 -5.68 -5.27
N GLY A 38 -0.11 -4.86 -6.14
CA GLY A 38 1.22 -5.12 -6.64
C GLY A 38 1.96 -3.89 -7.10
N SER A 39 3.26 -3.95 -6.99
CA SER A 39 4.21 -2.94 -7.47
C SER A 39 5.30 -3.61 -8.30
N VAL A 40 5.64 -2.99 -9.42
CA VAL A 40 6.71 -3.41 -10.31
C VAL A 40 7.71 -2.27 -10.44
N ASN A 41 8.96 -2.54 -10.14
CA ASN A 41 10.05 -1.58 -10.24
C ASN A 41 11.37 -2.28 -10.62
N GLN A 42 12.46 -1.53 -10.64
CA GLN A 42 13.80 -2.03 -11.01
C GLN A 42 14.30 -3.15 -10.07
N LEU A 43 13.85 -3.18 -8.82
CA LEU A 43 14.25 -4.20 -7.84
C LEU A 43 13.47 -5.51 -8.01
N GLY A 44 12.31 -5.47 -8.66
CA GLY A 44 11.48 -6.64 -8.90
C GLY A 44 9.99 -6.39 -8.85
N VAL A 45 9.26 -7.47 -8.64
CA VAL A 45 7.80 -7.50 -8.50
C VAL A 45 7.43 -7.84 -7.05
N PHE A 46 6.62 -7.00 -6.44
CA PHE A 46 6.12 -7.14 -5.08
C PHE A 46 4.60 -7.20 -5.13
N THR A 47 4.03 -8.32 -4.74
CA THR A 47 2.57 -8.44 -4.68
C THR A 47 2.13 -8.88 -3.30
N LYS A 48 0.93 -8.46 -2.91
CA LYS A 48 0.31 -8.72 -1.62
C LYS A 48 -1.16 -9.05 -1.81
N LEU A 49 -1.60 -10.15 -1.21
CA LEU A 49 -3.01 -10.45 -0.98
C LEU A 49 -3.31 -10.10 0.48
N ASP A 50 -4.22 -9.19 0.71
CA ASP A 50 -4.58 -8.69 2.04
C ASP A 50 -6.04 -9.04 2.33
N THR A 51 -6.24 -9.99 3.24
CA THR A 51 -7.55 -10.42 3.72
C THR A 51 -7.89 -9.66 4.98
N THR A 52 -9.00 -8.92 4.96
CA THR A 52 -9.46 -8.11 6.10
C THR A 52 -10.86 -8.49 6.51
N VAL A 53 -11.04 -8.79 7.79
CA VAL A 53 -12.35 -8.98 8.44
C VAL A 53 -12.56 -7.83 9.40
N GLY A 54 -13.74 -7.22 9.36
CA GLY A 54 -14.05 -6.08 10.20
C GLY A 54 -15.48 -6.07 10.69
N TYR A 55 -15.75 -5.11 11.58
CA TYR A 55 -17.07 -4.83 12.09
C TYR A 55 -17.26 -3.31 12.24
N ASN A 56 -18.27 -2.79 11.54
CA ASN A 56 -18.72 -1.42 11.74
C ASN A 56 -19.70 -1.39 12.91
N LEU A 57 -19.27 -0.79 14.03
CA LEU A 57 -20.12 -0.63 15.20
C LEU A 57 -21.25 0.37 14.91
N ASN A 58 -20.90 1.45 14.24
CA ASN A 58 -21.79 2.50 13.75
C ASN A 58 -21.11 3.25 12.58
N THR A 59 -21.66 4.39 12.18
CA THR A 59 -21.11 5.24 11.11
C THR A 59 -19.78 5.94 11.47
N HIS A 60 -19.40 5.93 12.75
CA HIS A 60 -18.23 6.64 13.25
C HIS A 60 -17.11 5.73 13.70
N VAL A 61 -17.40 4.48 14.07
CA VAL A 61 -16.43 3.56 14.66
C VAL A 61 -16.45 2.23 13.94
N SER A 62 -15.27 1.79 13.50
CA SER A 62 -15.08 0.47 12.94
C SER A 62 -13.82 -0.20 13.50
N PHE A 63 -13.86 -1.52 13.55
CA PHE A 63 -12.76 -2.39 13.92
C PHE A 63 -12.46 -3.32 12.75
N ALA A 64 -11.20 -3.63 12.54
CA ALA A 64 -10.80 -4.61 11.54
C ALA A 64 -9.58 -5.37 12.00
N ALA A 65 -9.42 -6.58 11.49
CA ALA A 65 -8.19 -7.37 11.59
C ALA A 65 -7.85 -7.91 10.22
N GLY A 66 -6.57 -7.98 9.90
CA GLY A 66 -6.15 -8.43 8.58
C GLY A 66 -4.87 -9.25 8.61
N LEU A 67 -4.67 -9.97 7.53
CA LEU A 67 -3.54 -10.84 7.30
C LEU A 67 -3.06 -10.70 5.86
N PRO A 68 -1.89 -10.08 5.61
CA PRO A 68 -1.30 -10.00 4.28
C PRO A 68 -0.48 -11.25 3.97
N VAL A 69 -0.55 -11.71 2.73
CA VAL A 69 0.34 -12.72 2.15
C VAL A 69 1.14 -12.05 1.04
N TYR A 70 2.46 -12.13 1.13
CA TYR A 70 3.39 -11.50 0.19
C TYR A 70 3.93 -12.50 -0.84
N PHE A 71 4.13 -12.01 -2.06
CA PHE A 71 4.84 -12.69 -3.13
C PHE A 71 5.86 -11.72 -3.71
N VAL A 72 7.14 -12.03 -3.55
CA VAL A 72 8.25 -11.18 -3.97
C VAL A 72 9.07 -11.92 -5.01
N ARG A 73 9.26 -11.29 -6.17
CA ARG A 73 10.13 -11.78 -7.25
C ARG A 73 11.18 -10.72 -7.55
N PRO A 74 12.43 -10.90 -7.07
CA PRO A 74 13.52 -10.00 -7.40
C PRO A 74 13.74 -9.90 -8.91
N SER A 75 14.23 -8.76 -9.39
CA SER A 75 14.62 -8.61 -10.79
C SER A 75 15.82 -9.52 -11.10
N GLY A 76 16.04 -9.80 -12.38
CA GLY A 76 17.19 -10.61 -12.82
C GLY A 76 18.53 -9.97 -12.45
N GLU A 77 18.60 -8.65 -12.39
CA GLU A 77 19.78 -7.92 -11.96
C GLU A 77 20.06 -8.12 -10.47
N VAL A 78 19.05 -7.93 -9.62
CA VAL A 78 19.17 -8.15 -8.17
C VAL A 78 19.49 -9.63 -7.88
N THR A 79 18.85 -10.58 -8.56
CA THR A 79 19.13 -12.01 -8.41
C THR A 79 20.61 -12.31 -8.72
N ARG A 80 21.17 -11.73 -9.78
CA ARG A 80 22.56 -11.93 -10.15
C ARG A 80 23.52 -11.30 -9.15
N LEU A 81 23.19 -10.12 -8.61
CA LEU A 81 24.07 -9.39 -7.68
C LEU A 81 24.09 -9.99 -6.27
N VAL A 82 22.96 -10.47 -5.80
CA VAL A 82 22.76 -10.88 -4.39
C VAL A 82 22.44 -12.37 -4.24
N GLY A 83 22.22 -13.08 -5.34
CA GLY A 83 21.87 -14.51 -5.32
C GLY A 83 20.47 -14.81 -4.75
N THR A 84 19.61 -13.79 -4.62
CA THR A 84 18.28 -13.96 -4.03
C THR A 84 17.30 -14.62 -4.98
N GLN A 85 16.44 -15.45 -4.43
CA GLN A 85 15.35 -16.10 -5.14
C GLN A 85 13.99 -15.49 -4.76
N SER A 86 12.97 -15.82 -5.55
CA SER A 86 11.59 -15.49 -5.23
C SER A 86 11.22 -15.98 -3.82
N ALA A 87 10.42 -15.20 -3.12
CA ALA A 87 9.91 -15.56 -1.80
C ALA A 87 8.43 -15.26 -1.69
N ASN A 88 7.74 -16.12 -1.01
CA ASN A 88 6.36 -15.92 -0.61
C ASN A 88 6.20 -16.26 0.87
N GLY A 89 5.19 -15.74 1.49
CA GLY A 89 4.89 -16.03 2.89
C GLY A 89 3.90 -15.06 3.49
N ILE A 90 3.50 -15.42 4.69
CA ILE A 90 2.59 -14.64 5.51
C ILE A 90 3.34 -13.44 6.08
N GLY A 91 2.71 -12.28 6.03
CA GLY A 91 3.16 -11.08 6.70
C GLY A 91 2.67 -10.99 8.14
N ASN A 92 2.70 -9.81 8.68
CA ASN A 92 2.26 -9.54 10.04
C ASN A 92 0.73 -9.44 10.11
N VAL A 93 0.11 -10.15 11.04
CA VAL A 93 -1.29 -9.92 11.41
C VAL A 93 -1.42 -8.53 12.02
N TYR A 94 -2.46 -7.81 11.64
CA TYR A 94 -2.74 -6.49 12.18
C TYR A 94 -4.18 -6.34 12.65
N GLY A 95 -4.38 -5.44 13.61
CA GLY A 95 -5.67 -4.96 14.05
C GLY A 95 -5.77 -3.45 13.84
N GLN A 96 -6.97 -2.97 13.52
CA GLN A 96 -7.25 -1.57 13.28
C GLN A 96 -8.48 -1.10 14.05
N VAL A 97 -8.38 0.10 14.58
CA VAL A 97 -9.52 0.89 15.07
C VAL A 97 -9.59 2.14 14.21
N ARG A 98 -10.74 2.41 13.62
CA ARG A 98 -10.96 3.59 12.79
C ARG A 98 -12.11 4.42 13.33
N LEU A 99 -11.84 5.68 13.57
CA LEU A 99 -12.81 6.70 13.96
C LEU A 99 -13.09 7.59 12.75
N MET A 100 -14.34 7.82 12.42
CA MET A 100 -14.76 8.58 11.24
C MET A 100 -15.73 9.66 11.62
N ALA A 101 -15.58 10.83 11.02
CA ALA A 101 -16.53 11.92 11.08
C ALA A 101 -16.73 12.47 9.68
N ALA A 102 -17.97 12.58 9.26
CA ALA A 102 -18.34 13.11 7.96
C ALA A 102 -19.32 14.29 8.14
N THR A 103 -19.02 15.39 7.46
CA THR A 103 -19.89 16.53 7.31
C THR A 103 -20.23 16.74 5.84
N ALA A 104 -21.06 17.73 5.53
CA ALA A 104 -21.39 18.06 4.14
C ALA A 104 -20.17 18.47 3.28
N ALA A 105 -19.09 18.99 3.93
CA ALA A 105 -17.92 19.49 3.23
C ALA A 105 -16.65 18.68 3.48
N ILE A 106 -16.43 18.20 4.71
CA ILE A 106 -15.19 17.54 5.13
C ILE A 106 -15.47 16.16 5.71
N ASN A 107 -14.70 15.19 5.29
CA ASN A 107 -14.60 13.86 5.89
C ASN A 107 -13.27 13.74 6.61
N VAL A 108 -13.29 13.19 7.81
CA VAL A 108 -12.10 12.93 8.62
C VAL A 108 -12.12 11.48 9.07
N ALA A 109 -10.98 10.82 8.99
CA ALA A 109 -10.80 9.47 9.52
C ALA A 109 -9.49 9.39 10.29
N SER A 110 -9.54 8.96 11.54
CA SER A 110 -8.38 8.64 12.37
C SER A 110 -8.29 7.13 12.52
N THR A 111 -7.15 6.55 12.13
CA THR A 111 -6.94 5.10 12.12
C THR A 111 -5.72 4.76 12.97
N LEU A 112 -5.91 3.91 13.96
CA LEU A 112 -4.83 3.28 14.71
C LEU A 112 -4.69 1.85 14.25
N THR A 113 -3.52 1.50 13.74
CA THR A 113 -3.15 0.13 13.33
C THR A 113 -2.09 -0.41 14.27
N VAL A 114 -2.31 -1.58 14.82
CA VAL A 114 -1.34 -2.32 15.61
C VAL A 114 -1.04 -3.64 14.90
N THR A 115 0.24 -3.95 14.72
CA THR A 115 0.67 -5.11 13.95
C THR A 115 1.51 -6.03 14.83
N ALA A 116 1.14 -7.31 14.92
CA ALA A 116 1.90 -8.33 15.62
C ALA A 116 3.01 -8.91 14.73
N PRO A 117 4.20 -9.24 15.25
CA PRO A 117 5.34 -9.72 14.45
C PRO A 117 5.20 -11.21 14.08
N THR A 118 4.14 -11.58 13.38
CA THR A 118 3.82 -12.97 12.99
C THR A 118 4.46 -13.39 11.68
N GLY A 119 4.90 -12.44 10.87
CA GLY A 119 5.51 -12.68 9.56
C GLY A 119 6.97 -13.12 9.65
N ASP A 120 7.49 -13.63 8.55
CA ASP A 120 8.87 -14.12 8.43
C ASP A 120 9.87 -12.96 8.30
N LYS A 121 10.61 -12.69 9.38
CA LYS A 121 11.66 -11.64 9.41
C LYS A 121 12.80 -11.95 8.43
N ALA A 122 13.18 -13.21 8.26
CA ALA A 122 14.26 -13.59 7.36
C ALA A 122 13.92 -13.33 5.90
N LYS A 123 12.63 -13.32 5.57
CA LYS A 123 12.12 -12.95 4.23
C LYS A 123 11.77 -11.46 4.11
N GLY A 124 11.97 -10.67 5.15
CA GLY A 124 11.62 -9.25 5.16
C GLY A 124 10.10 -8.97 5.25
N PHE A 125 9.30 -9.96 5.66
CA PHE A 125 7.84 -9.83 5.81
C PHE A 125 7.44 -9.38 7.22
N SER A 126 8.39 -9.26 8.12
CA SER A 126 8.23 -8.78 9.48
C SER A 126 9.45 -7.99 9.93
N THR A 127 9.23 -7.04 10.83
CA THR A 127 10.32 -6.37 11.57
C THR A 127 10.85 -7.25 12.72
N GLY A 128 10.09 -8.29 13.10
CA GLY A 128 10.32 -9.09 14.30
C GLY A 128 9.86 -8.39 15.59
N HIS A 129 9.24 -7.24 15.49
CA HIS A 129 8.68 -6.46 16.60
C HIS A 129 7.28 -5.97 16.26
N ALA A 130 6.48 -5.72 17.29
CA ALA A 130 5.18 -5.08 17.11
C ALA A 130 5.35 -3.69 16.51
N THR A 131 4.47 -3.35 15.57
CA THR A 131 4.45 -2.02 14.96
C THR A 131 3.12 -1.33 15.24
N VAL A 132 3.19 -0.01 15.33
CA VAL A 132 2.03 0.86 15.55
C VAL A 132 2.09 1.95 14.50
N ASP A 133 0.95 2.24 13.89
CA ASP A 133 0.75 3.34 12.96
C ASP A 133 -0.54 4.07 13.36
N TRP A 134 -0.45 5.37 13.54
CA TRP A 134 -1.59 6.24 13.77
C TRP A 134 -1.65 7.27 12.66
N SER A 135 -2.62 7.15 11.78
CA SER A 135 -2.82 8.03 10.63
C SER A 135 -4.15 8.79 10.72
N ASN A 136 -4.13 10.02 10.26
CA ASN A 136 -5.28 10.91 10.20
C ASN A 136 -5.44 11.38 8.76
N TYR A 137 -6.51 10.94 8.14
CA TYR A 137 -6.92 11.27 6.79
C TYR A 137 -8.04 12.31 6.81
N PHE A 138 -8.01 13.24 5.89
CA PHE A 138 -9.07 14.19 5.65
C PHE A 138 -9.25 14.45 4.16
N ASP A 139 -10.49 14.63 3.75
CA ASP A 139 -10.82 15.08 2.39
C ASP A 139 -11.94 16.13 2.40
N LEU A 140 -11.96 16.93 1.33
CA LEU A 140 -12.97 17.96 1.09
C LEU A 140 -13.59 17.73 -0.28
N SER A 141 -14.91 17.66 -0.34
CA SER A 141 -15.63 17.42 -1.59
C SER A 141 -16.09 18.72 -2.24
N PHE A 142 -15.56 19.01 -3.42
CA PHE A 142 -15.95 20.14 -4.26
C PHE A 142 -16.48 19.63 -5.60
N GLY A 143 -17.69 19.13 -5.59
CA GLY A 143 -18.30 18.53 -6.78
C GLY A 143 -17.50 17.32 -7.28
N ARG A 144 -16.78 17.47 -8.41
CA ARG A 144 -15.97 16.39 -8.98
C ARG A 144 -14.55 16.35 -8.46
N ILE A 145 -14.11 17.37 -7.74
CA ILE A 145 -12.76 17.47 -7.19
C ILE A 145 -12.82 17.16 -5.69
N THR A 146 -11.92 16.31 -5.24
CA THR A 146 -11.76 15.95 -3.83
C THR A 146 -10.28 16.07 -3.47
N PRO A 147 -9.80 17.25 -3.01
CA PRO A 147 -8.52 17.33 -2.37
C PRO A 147 -8.52 16.51 -1.09
N PHE A 148 -7.38 15.91 -0.78
CA PHE A 148 -7.19 15.12 0.42
C PHE A 148 -5.81 15.31 1.02
N GLY A 149 -5.71 14.98 2.30
CA GLY A 149 -4.46 14.92 3.02
C GLY A 149 -4.46 13.79 4.04
N GLU A 150 -3.27 13.35 4.39
CA GLU A 150 -3.03 12.39 5.45
C GLU A 150 -1.77 12.78 6.20
N VAL A 151 -1.80 12.64 7.52
CA VAL A 151 -0.66 12.79 8.40
C VAL A 151 -0.68 11.69 9.44
N GLY A 152 0.48 11.08 9.69
CA GLY A 152 0.56 9.98 10.65
C GLY A 152 1.94 9.83 11.26
N PHE A 153 1.98 8.99 12.30
CA PHE A 153 3.16 8.61 13.06
C PHE A 153 3.18 7.11 13.24
N ALA A 154 4.34 6.51 12.99
CA ALA A 154 4.52 5.07 13.12
C ALA A 154 5.89 4.73 13.68
N ASN A 155 6.09 3.48 14.08
CA ASN A 155 7.41 2.94 14.39
C ASN A 155 7.95 2.02 13.27
N SER A 156 7.34 2.08 12.09
CA SER A 156 7.73 1.33 10.90
C SER A 156 7.21 2.01 9.65
N VAL A 157 7.97 1.97 8.57
CA VAL A 157 7.44 2.34 7.25
C VAL A 157 6.60 1.18 6.73
N SER A 158 5.31 1.45 6.54
CA SER A 158 4.34 0.48 6.02
C SER A 158 4.19 0.60 4.50
N ASP A 159 3.67 -0.44 3.87
CA ASP A 159 3.16 -0.35 2.51
C ASP A 159 1.98 0.62 2.46
N THR A 160 1.88 1.38 1.38
CA THR A 160 0.72 2.22 1.11
C THR A 160 -0.17 1.56 0.07
N PHE A 161 -1.38 2.06 -0.09
CA PHE A 161 -2.29 1.63 -1.15
C PHE A 161 -1.69 1.73 -2.56
N PHE A 162 -0.75 2.66 -2.76
CA PHE A 162 -0.14 2.94 -4.05
C PHE A 162 1.25 2.37 -4.21
N PHE A 163 1.85 1.82 -3.16
CA PHE A 163 3.23 1.39 -3.22
C PHE A 163 3.52 0.25 -2.27
N GLN A 164 3.72 -0.95 -2.81
CA GLN A 164 4.30 -2.08 -2.10
C GLN A 164 5.81 -1.88 -2.06
N ARG A 165 6.35 -1.57 -0.89
CA ARG A 165 7.76 -1.19 -0.76
C ARG A 165 8.67 -2.41 -0.83
N PRO A 166 9.90 -2.26 -1.40
CA PRO A 166 10.92 -3.31 -1.37
C PRO A 166 11.53 -3.53 0.01
N TYR A 167 11.12 -2.75 1.01
CA TYR A 167 11.64 -2.79 2.38
C TYR A 167 10.57 -2.40 3.39
N THR A 168 10.83 -2.70 4.64
CA THR A 168 10.17 -2.09 5.81
C THR A 168 11.23 -1.56 6.76
N THR A 169 10.84 -0.75 7.75
CA THR A 169 11.78 -0.22 8.75
C THR A 169 11.28 -0.48 10.16
N GLN A 170 12.19 -0.38 11.11
CA GLN A 170 11.89 -0.27 12.52
C GLN A 170 12.58 0.99 13.06
N GLY A 171 11.81 1.87 13.66
CA GLY A 171 12.20 3.17 14.17
C GLY A 171 11.08 4.18 13.97
N PHE A 172 11.11 5.28 14.72
CA PHE A 172 10.06 6.29 14.63
C PHE A 172 10.02 6.96 13.26
N VAL A 173 8.83 7.10 12.71
CA VAL A 173 8.57 7.68 11.39
C VAL A 173 7.35 8.58 11.47
N ALA A 174 7.48 9.81 10.95
CA ALA A 174 6.34 10.63 10.56
C ALA A 174 6.09 10.46 9.07
N HIS A 175 4.83 10.40 8.65
CA HIS A 175 4.49 10.36 7.22
C HIS A 175 3.38 11.34 6.90
N VAL A 176 3.46 11.90 5.70
CA VAL A 176 2.48 12.86 5.19
C VAL A 176 2.22 12.56 3.73
N GLN A 177 0.97 12.68 3.33
CA GLN A 177 0.54 12.61 1.93
C GLN A 177 -0.49 13.69 1.68
N GLY A 178 -0.43 14.31 0.50
CA GLY A 178 -1.43 15.29 0.07
C GLY A 178 -1.65 15.23 -1.42
N GLY A 179 -2.88 15.44 -1.85
CA GLY A 179 -3.21 15.32 -3.26
C GLY A 179 -4.64 15.68 -3.60
N GLY A 180 -5.06 15.27 -4.78
CA GLY A 180 -6.41 15.47 -5.25
C GLY A 180 -6.91 14.30 -6.10
N ARG A 181 -8.19 14.07 -6.02
CA ARG A 181 -8.93 13.13 -6.86
C ARG A 181 -9.93 13.90 -7.71
N PHE A 182 -10.03 13.54 -8.98
CA PHE A 182 -11.02 14.05 -9.92
C PHE A 182 -11.92 12.91 -10.41
N GLN A 183 -13.23 13.07 -10.22
CA GLN A 183 -14.23 12.11 -10.66
C GLN A 183 -14.57 12.36 -12.13
N LEU A 184 -14.06 11.52 -13.03
CA LEU A 184 -14.31 11.58 -14.46
C LEU A 184 -15.73 11.13 -14.81
N ALA A 185 -16.15 10.00 -14.23
CA ALA A 185 -17.46 9.40 -14.36
C ALA A 185 -17.90 8.77 -13.03
N ARG A 186 -19.12 8.30 -12.91
CA ARG A 186 -19.64 7.67 -11.67
C ARG A 186 -18.75 6.53 -11.17
N THR A 187 -18.12 5.80 -12.09
CA THR A 187 -17.31 4.62 -11.80
C THR A 187 -15.81 4.84 -12.03
N VAL A 188 -15.39 6.03 -12.48
CA VAL A 188 -14.01 6.30 -12.88
C VAL A 188 -13.50 7.56 -12.20
N ALA A 189 -12.38 7.46 -11.53
CA ALA A 189 -11.67 8.58 -10.93
C ALA A 189 -10.18 8.53 -11.28
N ILE A 190 -9.57 9.68 -11.42
CA ILE A 190 -8.12 9.85 -11.50
C ILE A 190 -7.64 10.66 -10.31
N GLY A 191 -6.39 10.51 -9.94
CA GLY A 191 -5.83 11.31 -8.87
C GLY A 191 -4.32 11.41 -8.95
N ALA A 192 -3.80 12.35 -8.19
CA ALA A 192 -2.38 12.53 -7.98
C ALA A 192 -2.11 12.98 -6.56
N SER A 193 -0.94 12.62 -6.03
CA SER A 193 -0.48 13.02 -4.70
C SER A 193 1.02 13.17 -4.63
N GLY A 194 1.48 13.95 -3.66
CA GLY A 194 2.84 13.90 -3.15
C GLY A 194 2.85 13.26 -1.77
N TYR A 195 3.94 12.60 -1.43
CA TYR A 195 4.15 12.01 -0.11
C TYR A 195 5.55 12.30 0.41
N ALA A 196 5.69 12.31 1.73
CA ALA A 196 6.97 12.30 2.41
C ALA A 196 6.93 11.36 3.61
N VAL A 197 8.04 10.69 3.84
CA VAL A 197 8.31 9.81 4.98
C VAL A 197 9.56 10.34 5.67
N GLU A 198 9.38 10.80 6.90
CA GLU A 198 10.41 11.46 7.70
C GLU A 198 10.74 10.61 8.94
N PRO A 199 11.72 9.70 8.83
CA PRO A 199 12.18 8.93 9.97
C PRO A 199 13.02 9.79 10.91
N SER A 200 13.02 9.44 12.20
CA SER A 200 13.80 10.10 13.24
C SER A 200 14.68 9.08 13.97
N GLY A 201 15.90 9.50 14.31
CA GLY A 201 16.88 8.65 14.97
C GLY A 201 17.44 7.54 14.10
N GLN A 202 17.94 6.48 14.72
CA GLN A 202 18.40 5.30 13.99
C GLN A 202 17.25 4.47 13.49
N GLN A 203 17.37 3.95 12.28
CA GLN A 203 16.38 3.10 11.64
C GLN A 203 16.98 1.74 11.33
N THR A 204 16.25 0.69 11.60
CA THR A 204 16.59 -0.64 11.09
C THR A 204 15.80 -0.88 9.81
N VAL A 205 16.50 -0.93 8.67
CA VAL A 205 15.89 -1.24 7.37
C VAL A 205 15.93 -2.74 7.15
N ILE A 206 14.81 -3.33 6.79
CA ILE A 206 14.64 -4.76 6.55
C ILE A 206 14.20 -4.95 5.10
N SER A 207 15.12 -5.49 4.29
CA SER A 207 14.87 -5.69 2.86
C SER A 207 13.97 -6.91 2.62
N ARG A 208 13.02 -6.76 1.70
CA ARG A 208 12.21 -7.86 1.17
C ARG A 208 12.87 -8.53 -0.04
N VAL A 209 13.91 -7.91 -0.58
CA VAL A 209 14.64 -8.37 -1.77
C VAL A 209 15.85 -9.18 -1.36
N ALA A 210 16.74 -8.61 -0.53
CA ALA A 210 17.90 -9.33 -0.03
C ALA A 210 17.52 -10.43 0.97
N ARG A 211 18.25 -11.54 0.95
CA ARG A 211 18.10 -12.63 1.91
C ARG A 211 19.36 -12.76 2.76
N ALA A 212 19.19 -13.14 4.01
CA ALA A 212 20.33 -13.55 4.80
C ALA A 212 20.90 -14.83 4.20
N THR A 213 22.12 -14.78 3.67
CA THR A 213 22.84 -15.98 3.25
C THR A 213 23.32 -16.69 4.52
N ALA A 214 22.90 -17.94 4.73
CA ALA A 214 23.36 -18.75 5.85
C ALA A 214 24.91 -18.87 5.74
N GLY A 215 25.63 -18.16 6.61
CA GLY A 215 27.10 -18.19 6.65
C GLY A 215 27.82 -16.83 6.48
N SER A 216 27.17 -15.77 6.11
CA SER A 216 27.80 -14.45 5.96
C SER A 216 27.66 -13.60 7.23
N SER A 217 28.46 -13.90 8.24
CA SER A 217 28.57 -13.08 9.46
C SER A 217 29.52 -11.86 9.31
N ASN A 218 30.06 -11.61 8.13
CA ASN A 218 31.00 -10.51 7.86
C ASN A 218 30.56 -9.66 6.64
N ALA A 219 29.41 -9.03 6.74
CA ALA A 219 29.09 -7.93 5.82
C ALA A 219 29.78 -6.65 6.34
N ASN A 220 31.06 -6.49 6.02
CA ASN A 220 31.72 -5.21 6.09
C ASN A 220 31.04 -4.28 5.08
N SER A 221 30.17 -3.40 5.56
CA SER A 221 29.26 -2.54 4.78
C SER A 221 29.99 -1.38 4.07
N ASN A 222 31.16 -1.64 3.47
CA ASN A 222 31.89 -0.66 2.68
C ASN A 222 31.56 -0.70 1.17
N SER A 223 30.51 -1.39 0.76
CA SER A 223 30.07 -1.27 -0.63
C SER A 223 29.34 0.07 -0.83
N ARG A 224 30.12 1.10 -1.16
CA ARG A 224 29.60 2.32 -1.81
C ARG A 224 29.03 1.93 -3.18
N GLY A 225 27.84 1.31 -3.16
CA GLY A 225 27.10 0.96 -4.37
C GLY A 225 26.72 2.23 -5.11
N ARG A 226 26.96 2.25 -6.40
CA ARG A 226 26.53 3.29 -7.32
C ARG A 226 25.00 3.26 -7.40
N GLY A 227 24.32 4.08 -6.59
CA GLY A 227 22.88 4.25 -6.61
C GLY A 227 22.27 4.13 -5.21
N ASN A 228 21.18 4.86 -4.97
CA ASN A 228 20.45 4.89 -3.70
C ASN A 228 19.73 3.56 -3.35
N HIS A 229 19.86 2.51 -4.19
CA HIS A 229 19.20 1.21 -4.02
C HIS A 229 20.02 0.21 -3.20
N GLY A 230 21.33 0.40 -3.08
CA GLY A 230 22.25 -0.58 -2.50
C GLY A 230 21.91 -1.07 -1.08
N VAL A 231 21.24 -0.25 -0.26
CA VAL A 231 20.80 -0.64 1.09
C VAL A 231 19.72 -1.73 1.05
N PHE A 232 18.85 -1.71 0.04
CA PHE A 232 17.76 -2.67 -0.07
C PHE A 232 18.15 -3.96 -0.80
N GLU A 233 19.22 -3.90 -1.57
CA GLU A 233 19.64 -4.99 -2.45
C GLU A 233 20.68 -5.90 -1.81
N THR A 234 21.55 -5.38 -0.95
CA THR A 234 22.76 -6.09 -0.51
C THR A 234 22.63 -6.81 0.82
N VAL A 235 21.76 -6.34 1.73
CA VAL A 235 21.61 -6.92 3.08
C VAL A 235 20.13 -7.02 3.47
N ASN A 236 19.81 -8.13 4.14
CA ASN A 236 18.43 -8.35 4.62
C ASN A 236 18.05 -7.40 5.75
N ASN A 237 18.98 -7.07 6.64
CA ASN A 237 18.73 -6.24 7.82
C ASN A 237 19.95 -5.35 8.09
N THR A 238 19.76 -4.03 8.13
CA THR A 238 20.83 -3.07 8.40
C THR A 238 20.34 -1.88 9.20
N VAL A 239 21.18 -1.43 10.14
CA VAL A 239 20.94 -0.20 10.90
C VAL A 239 21.53 0.97 10.13
N VAL A 240 20.72 1.98 9.89
CA VAL A 240 21.09 3.16 9.11
C VAL A 240 20.69 4.44 9.85
N PRO A 241 21.38 5.58 9.59
CA PRO A 241 20.89 6.88 9.98
C PRO A 241 19.52 7.17 9.36
N SER A 242 18.70 7.99 10.02
CA SER A 242 17.36 8.36 9.55
C SER A 242 17.33 8.86 8.11
N ASP A 243 18.35 9.59 7.70
CA ASP A 243 18.42 10.16 6.36
C ASP A 243 18.41 9.10 5.23
N LEU A 244 18.94 7.90 5.47
CA LEU A 244 18.91 6.80 4.50
C LEU A 244 17.53 6.11 4.42
N ALA A 245 16.70 6.22 5.44
CA ALA A 245 15.34 5.68 5.44
C ALA A 245 14.28 6.72 5.03
N ARG A 246 14.67 8.00 4.93
CA ARG A 246 13.81 9.07 4.42
C ARG A 246 13.39 8.78 2.98
N ASP A 247 12.13 9.05 2.66
CA ASP A 247 11.60 8.92 1.31
C ASP A 247 10.60 10.03 1.01
N HIS A 248 10.55 10.46 -0.24
CA HIS A 248 9.53 11.38 -0.73
C HIS A 248 9.34 11.18 -2.22
N GLY A 249 8.15 11.47 -2.69
CA GLY A 249 7.82 11.22 -4.08
C GLY A 249 6.45 11.68 -4.48
N VAL A 250 6.08 11.31 -5.69
CA VAL A 250 4.79 11.63 -6.30
C VAL A 250 4.13 10.37 -6.83
N SER A 251 2.80 10.37 -6.83
CA SER A 251 1.98 9.27 -7.37
C SER A 251 0.89 9.84 -8.26
N ALA A 252 0.54 9.10 -9.30
CA ALA A 252 -0.64 9.35 -10.12
C ALA A 252 -1.37 8.03 -10.37
N TRP A 253 -2.70 8.04 -10.33
CA TRP A 253 -3.49 6.81 -10.44
C TRP A 253 -4.82 7.01 -11.15
N LEU A 254 -5.33 5.88 -11.64
CA LEU A 254 -6.68 5.67 -12.12
C LEU A 254 -7.37 4.66 -11.20
N LYS A 255 -8.60 4.95 -10.80
CA LYS A 255 -9.49 4.01 -10.09
C LYS A 255 -10.74 3.79 -10.91
N VAL A 256 -11.14 2.53 -11.05
CA VAL A 256 -12.39 2.13 -11.71
C VAL A 256 -13.18 1.24 -10.74
N SER A 257 -14.40 1.66 -10.41
CA SER A 257 -15.31 0.95 -9.50
C SER A 257 -16.57 0.53 -10.27
N PRO A 258 -16.53 -0.57 -11.03
CA PRO A 258 -17.65 -0.99 -11.89
C PRO A 258 -18.87 -1.42 -11.08
N ALA A 259 -18.69 -1.81 -9.84
CA ALA A 259 -19.75 -2.16 -8.89
C ALA A 259 -19.37 -1.68 -7.49
N ALA A 260 -20.34 -1.50 -6.61
CA ALA A 260 -20.13 -1.05 -5.23
C ALA A 260 -19.22 -1.99 -4.41
N ALA A 261 -19.09 -3.24 -4.85
CA ALA A 261 -18.27 -4.24 -4.17
C ALA A 261 -16.89 -4.47 -4.80
N VAL A 262 -16.56 -3.85 -5.93
CA VAL A 262 -15.33 -4.14 -6.67
C VAL A 262 -14.65 -2.85 -7.12
N ASP A 263 -13.38 -2.73 -6.78
CA ASP A 263 -12.50 -1.64 -7.18
C ASP A 263 -11.29 -2.17 -7.95
N PHE A 264 -10.98 -1.55 -9.07
CA PHE A 264 -9.71 -1.70 -9.77
C PHE A 264 -8.95 -0.39 -9.69
N TYR A 265 -7.66 -0.47 -9.49
CA TYR A 265 -6.80 0.72 -9.55
C TYR A 265 -5.43 0.37 -10.10
N GLY A 266 -4.79 1.36 -10.67
CA GLY A 266 -3.44 1.25 -11.15
C GLY A 266 -2.86 2.63 -11.38
N GLY A 267 -1.55 2.72 -11.39
CA GLY A 267 -0.88 3.98 -11.53
C GLY A 267 0.63 3.88 -11.47
N TYR A 268 1.22 5.01 -11.22
CA TYR A 268 2.66 5.19 -11.18
C TYR A 268 3.05 6.00 -9.95
N THR A 269 4.11 5.57 -9.28
CA THR A 269 4.75 6.27 -8.17
C THR A 269 6.24 6.41 -8.45
N ARG A 270 6.78 7.60 -8.23
CA ARG A 270 8.22 7.85 -8.27
C ARG A 270 8.70 8.30 -6.91
N SER A 271 9.59 7.50 -6.30
CA SER A 271 10.42 7.96 -5.19
C SER A 271 11.54 8.82 -5.77
N THR A 272 11.58 10.10 -5.39
CA THR A 272 12.63 11.02 -5.87
C THR A 272 13.93 10.82 -5.12
N LYS A 273 13.87 10.37 -3.85
CA LYS A 273 15.05 10.07 -3.03
C LYS A 273 15.82 8.87 -3.55
N PHE A 274 15.12 7.79 -3.90
CA PHE A 274 15.73 6.55 -4.37
C PHE A 274 15.79 6.45 -5.90
N ALA A 275 15.27 7.46 -6.62
CA ALA A 275 15.11 7.42 -8.08
C ALA A 275 14.38 6.15 -8.55
N LEU A 276 13.42 5.67 -7.73
CA LEU A 276 12.72 4.42 -7.96
C LEU A 276 11.38 4.68 -8.63
N ASP A 277 11.27 4.22 -9.87
CA ASP A 277 10.05 4.27 -10.66
C ASP A 277 9.24 2.98 -10.43
N THR A 278 8.01 3.12 -10.01
CA THR A 278 7.15 1.99 -9.65
C THR A 278 5.81 2.10 -10.34
N VAL A 279 5.43 1.08 -11.09
CA VAL A 279 4.07 0.87 -11.57
C VAL A 279 3.35 0.03 -10.52
N PHE A 280 2.17 0.45 -10.12
CA PHE A 280 1.34 -0.28 -9.18
C PHE A 280 -0.04 -0.59 -9.76
N PHE A 281 -0.66 -1.62 -9.22
CA PHE A 281 -2.00 -2.05 -9.57
C PHE A 281 -2.66 -2.72 -8.37
N GLY A 282 -3.98 -2.81 -8.40
CA GLY A 282 -4.70 -3.55 -7.38
C GLY A 282 -6.16 -3.80 -7.74
N ILE A 283 -6.71 -4.79 -7.09
CA ILE A 283 -8.10 -5.18 -7.13
C ILE A 283 -8.59 -5.33 -5.71
N GLY A 284 -9.65 -4.62 -5.37
CA GLY A 284 -10.32 -4.74 -4.08
C GLY A 284 -11.72 -5.32 -4.26
N VAL A 285 -12.09 -6.27 -3.42
CA VAL A 285 -13.41 -6.91 -3.43
C VAL A 285 -14.02 -6.87 -2.04
N ASN A 286 -15.17 -6.20 -1.89
CA ASN A 286 -15.96 -6.21 -0.67
C ASN A 286 -16.93 -7.38 -0.69
N VAL A 287 -16.51 -8.52 -0.18
CA VAL A 287 -17.30 -9.76 -0.15
C VAL A 287 -18.55 -9.61 0.71
N GLY A 288 -18.47 -8.85 1.80
CA GLY A 288 -19.63 -8.58 2.66
C GLY A 288 -20.77 -7.87 1.93
N LYS A 289 -20.46 -6.95 0.99
CA LYS A 289 -21.49 -6.33 0.13
C LYS A 289 -22.06 -7.30 -0.90
N ILE A 290 -21.25 -8.19 -1.45
CA ILE A 290 -21.72 -9.21 -2.41
C ILE A 290 -22.72 -10.15 -1.76
N VAL A 291 -22.40 -10.61 -0.55
CA VAL A 291 -23.28 -11.56 0.19
C VAL A 291 -24.59 -10.90 0.57
N ARG A 292 -24.56 -9.65 1.06
CA ARG A 292 -25.80 -8.91 1.42
C ARG A 292 -26.70 -8.67 0.21
N ASN A 293 -26.15 -8.33 -0.93
CA ASN A 293 -26.93 -8.06 -2.15
C ASN A 293 -27.56 -9.33 -2.76
N ARG A 294 -27.13 -10.53 -2.35
CA ARG A 294 -27.72 -11.81 -2.80
C ARG A 294 -28.77 -12.37 -1.83
N GLY A 295 -28.88 -11.80 -0.65
CA GLY A 295 -29.80 -12.26 0.41
C GLY A 295 -31.13 -11.50 0.47
N VAL A 296 -31.46 -10.71 -0.56
CA VAL A 296 -32.76 -10.01 -0.71
C VAL A 296 -33.60 -10.64 -1.82
#